data_099747b05229d22f37b2bba2fdfc9e47
#
_entry.id   099747b05229d22f37b2bba2fdfc9e47
#
_cell.length_a   1.000
_cell.length_b   1.000
_cell.length_c   1.000
_cell.angle_alpha   90.00
_cell.angle_beta   90.00
_cell.angle_gamma   90.00
#
_symmetry.space_group_name_H-M   'P 1'
#
loop_
_entity.id
_entity.type
_entity.pdbx_description
1 polymer ?
#
loop_
_entity_poly.entity_id
_entity_poly.type
_entity_poly.pdbx_seq_one_letter_code
_entity_poly.pdbx_strand_id
1 'polypeptide(L)'
;FLENEFNVYRQLMEVNYFGLIALTKAVAPTMVERRRGSIVSISSVAGKVGSKFRTGYSGSKYAVVGFMDCLRAELAEHNIHCLTICPGSIKTAIAHNSLNEQGIAQNKPEHSIENGMDVSVAAKKMIHAIHNKKDEVIVGKGLSGLAPTIKRFFPRLFNRLTAKTNYR
;
A
#
# COMPACT_ATOMS: atom_id res chain seq x y z
N PHE A 1 -10.48 16.09 1.41
CA PHE A 1 -9.83 16.76 0.26
C PHE A 1 -9.92 18.28 0.41
N LEU A 2 -11.09 18.83 0.59
CA LEU A 2 -11.31 20.29 0.61
C LEU A 2 -10.52 21.02 1.71
N GLU A 3 -10.30 20.38 2.83
CA GLU A 3 -9.64 20.94 4.03
C GLU A 3 -8.14 20.63 4.08
N ASN A 4 -7.65 19.71 3.27
CA ASN A 4 -6.26 19.29 3.30
C ASN A 4 -5.34 20.32 2.65
N GLU A 5 -4.26 20.68 3.33
CA GLU A 5 -3.20 21.48 2.75
C GLU A 5 -2.47 20.70 1.64
N PHE A 6 -2.11 21.38 0.56
CA PHE A 6 -1.44 20.75 -0.57
C PHE A 6 -0.10 20.10 -0.18
N ASN A 7 0.58 20.68 0.81
CA ASN A 7 1.86 20.14 1.30
C ASN A 7 1.74 18.73 1.91
N VAL A 8 0.58 18.38 2.48
CA VAL A 8 0.33 17.02 3.00
C VAL A 8 0.41 15.97 1.87
N TYR A 9 -0.09 16.31 0.67
CA TYR A 9 0.03 15.44 -0.50
C TYR A 9 1.49 15.24 -0.91
N ARG A 10 2.29 16.31 -0.88
CA ARG A 10 3.73 16.23 -1.18
C ARG A 10 4.44 15.34 -0.16
N GLN A 11 4.21 15.55 1.14
CA GLN A 11 4.82 14.73 2.19
C GLN A 11 4.48 13.23 2.03
N LEU A 12 3.21 12.92 1.72
CA LEU A 12 2.79 11.54 1.50
C LEU A 12 3.49 10.91 0.28
N MET A 13 3.68 11.68 -0.79
CA MET A 13 4.43 11.23 -1.98
C MET A 13 5.92 11.08 -1.67
N GLU A 14 6.54 12.02 -0.97
CA GLU A 14 7.96 11.94 -0.60
C GLU A 14 8.26 10.68 0.21
N VAL A 15 7.46 10.41 1.25
CA VAL A 15 7.70 9.26 2.13
C VAL A 15 7.32 7.95 1.44
N ASN A 16 6.12 7.85 0.88
CA ASN A 16 5.59 6.57 0.41
C ASN A 16 6.09 6.15 -0.97
N TYR A 17 6.41 7.11 -1.85
CA TYR A 17 6.75 6.87 -3.24
C TYR A 17 8.20 7.21 -3.56
N PHE A 18 8.63 8.45 -3.36
CA PHE A 18 9.99 8.86 -3.71
C PHE A 18 11.04 8.19 -2.82
N GLY A 19 10.75 7.98 -1.52
CA GLY A 19 11.62 7.19 -0.64
C GLY A 19 11.81 5.74 -1.13
N LEU A 20 10.76 5.10 -1.64
CA LEU A 20 10.86 3.78 -2.25
C LEU A 20 11.74 3.80 -3.50
N ILE A 21 11.56 4.79 -4.39
CA ILE A 21 12.37 4.91 -5.61
C ILE A 21 13.84 5.11 -5.26
N ALA A 22 14.14 6.03 -4.33
CA ALA A 22 15.51 6.32 -3.92
C ALA A 22 16.22 5.07 -3.40
N LEU A 23 15.57 4.31 -2.50
CA LEU A 23 16.11 3.06 -1.99
C LEU A 23 16.29 2.02 -3.10
N THR A 24 15.30 1.88 -3.98
CA THR A 24 15.36 0.93 -5.10
C THR A 24 16.51 1.26 -6.03
N LYS A 25 16.70 2.53 -6.39
CA LYS A 25 17.84 2.98 -7.24
C LYS A 25 19.18 2.70 -6.59
N ALA A 26 19.28 2.76 -5.26
CA ALA A 26 20.51 2.48 -4.55
C ALA A 26 20.90 0.98 -4.54
N VAL A 27 19.90 0.08 -4.49
CA VAL A 27 20.17 -1.36 -4.32
C VAL A 27 20.05 -2.17 -5.62
N ALA A 28 19.23 -1.74 -6.56
CA ALA A 28 18.95 -2.51 -7.79
C ALA A 28 20.19 -2.75 -8.66
N PRO A 29 21.12 -1.80 -8.88
CA PRO A 29 22.31 -2.04 -9.71
C PRO A 29 23.11 -3.26 -9.25
N THR A 30 23.42 -3.35 -7.96
CA THR A 30 24.17 -4.51 -7.40
C THR A 30 23.39 -5.83 -7.54
N MET A 31 22.05 -5.79 -7.45
CA MET A 31 21.21 -6.97 -7.68
C MET A 31 21.28 -7.39 -9.15
N VAL A 32 21.23 -6.44 -10.09
CA VAL A 32 21.32 -6.69 -11.53
C VAL A 32 22.67 -7.31 -11.89
N GLU A 33 23.78 -6.75 -11.41
CA GLU A 33 25.13 -7.29 -11.66
C GLU A 33 25.26 -8.75 -11.25
N ARG A 34 24.79 -9.10 -10.06
CA ARG A 34 24.85 -10.48 -9.57
C ARG A 34 23.71 -11.36 -10.07
N ARG A 35 22.77 -10.84 -10.87
CA ARG A 35 21.57 -11.50 -11.39
C ARG A 35 20.76 -12.22 -10.32
N ARG A 36 20.70 -11.64 -9.14
CA ARG A 36 20.04 -12.20 -7.95
C ARG A 36 19.59 -11.09 -7.00
N GLY A 37 18.30 -11.09 -6.67
CA GLY A 37 17.73 -10.15 -5.69
C GLY A 37 16.23 -10.30 -5.56
N SER A 38 15.69 -9.62 -4.54
CA SER A 38 14.25 -9.48 -4.36
C SER A 38 13.95 -8.09 -3.83
N ILE A 39 13.08 -7.38 -4.52
CA ILE A 39 12.56 -6.06 -4.13
C ILE A 39 11.13 -6.25 -3.68
N VAL A 40 10.87 -6.01 -2.40
CA VAL A 40 9.55 -6.16 -1.80
C VAL A 40 9.05 -4.80 -1.33
N SER A 41 7.96 -4.34 -1.91
CA SER A 41 7.33 -3.07 -1.55
C SER A 41 6.04 -3.28 -0.76
N ILE A 42 5.87 -2.47 0.29
CA ILE A 42 4.64 -2.44 1.07
C ILE A 42 3.76 -1.27 0.60
N SER A 43 2.77 -1.61 -0.23
CA SER A 43 1.71 -0.68 -0.61
C SER A 43 0.57 -0.72 0.41
N SER A 44 -0.66 -0.84 -0.04
CA SER A 44 -1.88 -0.97 0.76
C SER A 44 -3.03 -1.44 -0.12
N VAL A 45 -4.08 -1.98 0.47
CA VAL A 45 -5.40 -2.08 -0.19
C VAL A 45 -5.85 -0.70 -0.70
N ALA A 46 -5.48 0.39 -0.02
CA ALA A 46 -5.72 1.75 -0.50
C ALA A 46 -4.97 2.12 -1.78
N GLY A 47 -3.96 1.35 -2.20
CA GLY A 47 -3.32 1.41 -3.52
C GLY A 47 -4.05 0.64 -4.62
N LYS A 48 -5.13 -0.05 -4.29
CA LYS A 48 -6.00 -0.79 -5.23
C LYS A 48 -7.41 -0.22 -5.26
N VAL A 49 -7.85 0.38 -4.16
CA VAL A 49 -9.18 0.99 -4.00
C VAL A 49 -9.08 2.34 -3.28
N GLY A 50 -9.90 3.30 -3.70
CA GLY A 50 -10.02 4.58 -2.99
C GLY A 50 -11.10 4.51 -1.91
N SER A 51 -10.94 5.31 -0.86
CA SER A 51 -11.93 5.52 0.18
C SER A 51 -11.99 6.99 0.60
N LYS A 52 -13.09 7.40 1.23
CA LYS A 52 -13.24 8.77 1.74
C LYS A 52 -12.06 9.18 2.64
N PHE A 53 -11.72 10.44 2.60
CA PHE A 53 -10.70 11.10 3.44
C PHE A 53 -9.26 10.60 3.26
N ARG A 54 -9.00 9.80 2.20
CA ARG A 54 -7.68 9.19 1.95
C ARG A 54 -7.11 9.52 0.57
N THR A 55 -7.49 10.65 -0.04
CA THR A 55 -7.09 11.01 -1.40
C THR A 55 -5.56 11.03 -1.58
N GLY A 56 -4.82 11.69 -0.69
CA GLY A 56 -3.36 11.75 -0.74
C GLY A 56 -2.71 10.38 -0.47
N TYR A 57 -3.15 9.71 0.60
CA TYR A 57 -2.63 8.38 0.95
C TYR A 57 -2.90 7.35 -0.16
N SER A 58 -4.15 7.26 -0.63
CA SER A 58 -4.48 6.34 -1.74
C SER A 58 -3.68 6.69 -2.98
N GLY A 59 -3.58 7.96 -3.35
CA GLY A 59 -2.77 8.40 -4.49
C GLY A 59 -1.33 7.92 -4.41
N SER A 60 -0.67 8.11 -3.26
CA SER A 60 0.72 7.66 -3.07
C SER A 60 0.86 6.12 -3.12
N LYS A 61 -0.11 5.38 -2.57
CA LYS A 61 -0.07 3.91 -2.60
C LYS A 61 -0.42 3.32 -3.98
N TYR A 62 -1.24 3.99 -4.79
CA TYR A 62 -1.42 3.66 -6.21
C TYR A 62 -0.14 3.90 -7.02
N ALA A 63 0.56 5.00 -6.76
CA ALA A 63 1.84 5.27 -7.41
C ALA A 63 2.87 4.17 -7.14
N VAL A 64 2.92 3.67 -5.90
CA VAL A 64 3.76 2.50 -5.53
C VAL A 64 3.39 1.26 -6.34
N VAL A 65 2.10 0.95 -6.51
CA VAL A 65 1.67 -0.22 -7.29
C VAL A 65 2.12 -0.10 -8.74
N GLY A 66 1.83 1.05 -9.38
CA GLY A 66 2.22 1.28 -10.78
C GLY A 66 3.73 1.23 -10.98
N PHE A 67 4.51 1.82 -10.07
CA PHE A 67 5.98 1.73 -10.09
C PHE A 67 6.46 0.28 -10.02
N MET A 68 5.92 -0.51 -9.09
CA MET A 68 6.33 -1.91 -8.92
C MET A 68 5.93 -2.80 -10.10
N ASP A 69 4.82 -2.51 -10.77
CA ASP A 69 4.40 -3.25 -11.97
C ASP A 69 5.38 -3.02 -13.13
N CYS A 70 5.81 -1.78 -13.35
CA CYS A 70 6.84 -1.45 -14.35
C CYS A 70 8.19 -2.06 -13.96
N LEU A 71 8.62 -1.87 -12.72
CA LEU A 71 9.90 -2.37 -12.23
C LEU A 71 10.00 -3.90 -12.36
N ARG A 72 8.92 -4.60 -12.11
CA ARG A 72 8.86 -6.07 -12.27
C ARG A 72 9.13 -6.48 -13.72
N ALA A 73 8.52 -5.77 -14.67
CA ALA A 73 8.73 -6.05 -16.09
C ALA A 73 10.17 -5.72 -16.53
N GLU A 74 10.70 -4.57 -16.09
CA GLU A 74 12.07 -4.12 -16.42
C GLU A 74 13.16 -5.05 -15.85
N LEU A 75 12.96 -5.56 -14.62
CA LEU A 75 13.97 -6.37 -13.94
C LEU A 75 13.82 -7.89 -14.14
N ALA A 76 12.81 -8.34 -14.90
CA ALA A 76 12.57 -9.75 -15.17
C ALA A 76 13.76 -10.43 -15.87
N GLU A 77 14.33 -9.77 -16.89
CA GLU A 77 15.49 -10.28 -17.63
C GLU A 77 16.78 -10.40 -16.78
N HIS A 78 16.83 -9.68 -15.65
CA HIS A 78 17.93 -9.70 -14.71
C HIS A 78 17.77 -10.71 -13.57
N ASN A 79 16.72 -11.53 -13.61
CA ASN A 79 16.38 -12.52 -12.56
C ASN A 79 16.16 -11.87 -11.17
N ILE A 80 15.58 -10.67 -11.15
CA ILE A 80 15.22 -9.96 -9.91
C ILE A 80 13.72 -10.13 -9.67
N HIS A 81 13.37 -10.64 -8.49
CA HIS A 81 11.98 -10.78 -8.09
C HIS A 81 11.42 -9.48 -7.49
N CYS A 82 10.28 -9.02 -7.97
CA CYS A 82 9.59 -7.82 -7.48
C CYS A 82 8.20 -8.17 -6.94
N LEU A 83 7.99 -8.01 -5.64
CA LEU A 83 6.72 -8.30 -4.96
C LEU A 83 6.08 -7.02 -4.43
N THR A 84 4.81 -6.82 -4.75
CA THR A 84 3.97 -5.78 -4.13
C THR A 84 3.06 -6.39 -3.08
N ILE A 85 3.23 -6.01 -1.82
CA ILE A 85 2.32 -6.41 -0.73
C ILE A 85 1.31 -5.30 -0.49
N CYS A 86 0.03 -5.64 -0.50
CA CYS A 86 -1.08 -4.71 -0.27
C CYS A 86 -1.82 -5.08 1.03
N PRO A 87 -1.36 -4.60 2.21
CA PRO A 87 -2.07 -4.83 3.46
C PRO A 87 -3.40 -4.08 3.48
N GLY A 88 -4.41 -4.71 4.07
CA GLY A 88 -5.62 -4.05 4.57
C GLY A 88 -5.38 -3.50 5.99
N SER A 89 -6.44 -3.49 6.80
CA SER A 89 -6.32 -3.08 8.21
C SER A 89 -5.56 -4.15 9.00
N ILE A 90 -4.42 -3.78 9.57
CA ILE A 90 -3.59 -4.60 10.45
C ILE A 90 -3.56 -3.91 11.81
N LYS A 91 -3.72 -4.67 12.89
CA LYS A 91 -3.76 -4.16 14.27
C LYS A 91 -2.36 -3.69 14.71
N THR A 92 -2.06 -2.41 14.48
CA THR A 92 -0.78 -1.76 14.77
C THR A 92 -1.00 -0.36 15.32
N ALA A 93 0.07 0.25 15.84
CA ALA A 93 0.05 1.65 16.28
C ALA A 93 0.07 2.69 15.12
N ILE A 94 0.00 2.26 13.86
CA ILE A 94 0.15 3.15 12.70
C ILE A 94 -0.92 4.24 12.64
N ALA A 95 -2.10 4.00 13.22
CA ALA A 95 -3.18 4.98 13.28
C ALA A 95 -2.74 6.27 14.00
N HIS A 96 -1.97 6.14 15.05
CA HIS A 96 -1.46 7.28 15.83
C HIS A 96 -0.55 8.19 15.00
N ASN A 97 0.15 7.64 14.02
CA ASN A 97 1.08 8.36 13.14
C ASN A 97 0.41 8.86 11.86
N SER A 98 -0.89 8.60 11.65
CA SER A 98 -1.59 9.12 10.48
C SER A 98 -1.69 10.65 10.54
N LEU A 99 -1.46 11.31 9.39
CA LEU A 99 -1.48 12.77 9.30
C LEU A 99 -2.91 13.31 9.23
N ASN A 100 -3.16 14.42 9.95
CA ASN A 100 -4.37 15.20 9.81
C ASN A 100 -4.31 16.13 8.59
N GLU A 101 -5.27 17.03 8.46
CA GLU A 101 -5.40 17.98 7.36
C GLU A 101 -4.22 18.96 7.26
N GLN A 102 -3.53 19.21 8.36
CA GLN A 102 -2.35 20.10 8.49
C GLN A 102 -1.01 19.34 8.44
N GLY A 103 -1.03 18.02 8.24
CA GLY A 103 0.19 17.21 8.22
C GLY A 103 0.76 16.87 9.61
N ILE A 104 -0.05 16.98 10.67
CA ILE A 104 0.32 16.64 12.05
C ILE A 104 -0.22 15.26 12.40
N ALA A 105 0.54 14.46 13.16
CA ALA A 105 0.10 13.13 13.61
C ALA A 105 -1.18 13.25 14.46
N GLN A 106 -2.21 12.46 14.12
CA GLN A 106 -3.52 12.57 14.74
C GLN A 106 -3.56 12.07 16.18
N ASN A 107 -2.68 11.15 16.54
CA ASN A 107 -2.65 10.47 17.85
C ASN A 107 -4.01 9.87 18.29
N LYS A 108 -4.84 9.49 17.33
CA LYS A 108 -6.17 8.91 17.57
C LYS A 108 -6.21 7.46 17.11
N PRO A 109 -6.89 6.59 17.88
CA PRO A 109 -7.16 5.23 17.42
C PRO A 109 -8.10 5.28 16.20
N GLU A 110 -7.91 4.36 15.26
CA GLU A 110 -8.81 4.15 14.14
C GLU A 110 -9.49 2.79 14.31
N HIS A 111 -10.81 2.77 14.46
CA HIS A 111 -11.60 1.56 14.72
C HIS A 111 -11.36 0.44 13.68
N SER A 112 -11.14 0.81 12.42
CA SER A 112 -10.83 -0.15 11.36
C SER A 112 -9.49 -0.86 11.59
N ILE A 113 -8.53 -0.19 12.22
CA ILE A 113 -7.19 -0.75 12.54
C ILE A 113 -7.25 -1.57 13.82
N GLU A 114 -7.96 -1.14 14.85
CA GLU A 114 -8.14 -1.91 16.08
C GLU A 114 -8.77 -3.28 15.83
N ASN A 115 -9.72 -3.38 14.90
CA ASN A 115 -10.36 -4.60 14.45
C ASN A 115 -9.64 -5.28 13.27
N GLY A 116 -8.44 -4.82 12.94
CA GLY A 116 -7.61 -5.32 11.86
C GLY A 116 -7.16 -6.78 12.05
N MET A 117 -6.42 -7.29 11.08
CA MET A 117 -5.75 -8.59 11.17
C MET A 117 -4.64 -8.50 12.22
N ASP A 118 -4.43 -9.57 12.99
CA ASP A 118 -3.31 -9.68 13.91
C ASP A 118 -1.96 -9.54 13.18
N VAL A 119 -1.01 -8.83 13.81
CA VAL A 119 0.31 -8.54 13.22
C VAL A 119 1.06 -9.82 12.88
N SER A 120 1.03 -10.83 13.77
CA SER A 120 1.74 -12.08 13.57
C SER A 120 1.18 -12.88 12.40
N VAL A 121 -0.14 -12.86 12.22
CA VAL A 121 -0.82 -13.49 11.08
C VAL A 121 -0.49 -12.77 9.78
N ALA A 122 -0.49 -11.43 9.80
CA ALA A 122 -0.12 -10.63 8.64
C ALA A 122 1.34 -10.89 8.22
N ALA A 123 2.26 -10.85 9.18
CA ALA A 123 3.69 -11.10 8.93
C ALA A 123 3.92 -12.51 8.31
N LYS A 124 3.28 -13.54 8.85
CA LYS A 124 3.37 -14.92 8.30
C LYS A 124 2.91 -14.97 6.83
N LYS A 125 1.80 -14.28 6.48
CA LYS A 125 1.31 -14.20 5.11
C LYS A 125 2.27 -13.46 4.18
N MET A 126 2.89 -12.38 4.66
CA MET A 126 3.89 -11.61 3.91
C MET A 126 5.15 -12.45 3.65
N ILE A 127 5.69 -13.11 4.68
CA ILE A 127 6.85 -13.99 4.56
C ILE A 127 6.55 -15.15 3.60
N HIS A 128 5.38 -15.77 3.70
CA HIS A 128 4.95 -16.82 2.78
C HIS A 128 4.89 -16.31 1.33
N ALA A 129 4.41 -15.09 1.08
CA ALA A 129 4.37 -14.51 -0.25
C ALA A 129 5.78 -14.26 -0.82
N ILE A 130 6.71 -13.79 0.02
CA ILE A 130 8.12 -13.59 -0.34
C ILE A 130 8.78 -14.92 -0.68
N HIS A 131 8.62 -15.93 0.18
CA HIS A 131 9.19 -17.26 -0.02
C HIS A 131 8.70 -17.93 -1.31
N ASN A 132 7.42 -17.78 -1.62
CA ASN A 132 6.79 -18.34 -2.83
C ASN A 132 6.91 -17.43 -4.06
N LYS A 133 7.75 -16.41 -4.02
CA LYS A 133 8.01 -15.47 -5.13
C LYS A 133 6.72 -14.97 -5.81
N LYS A 134 5.74 -14.55 -5.01
CA LYS A 134 4.51 -13.97 -5.56
C LYS A 134 4.79 -12.58 -6.10
N ASP A 135 4.09 -12.19 -7.17
CA ASP A 135 4.23 -10.86 -7.78
C ASP A 135 3.44 -9.80 -7.01
N GLU A 136 2.26 -10.17 -6.55
CA GLU A 136 1.39 -9.31 -5.75
C GLU A 136 0.62 -10.15 -4.72
N VAL A 137 0.40 -9.58 -3.52
CA VAL A 137 -0.44 -10.22 -2.51
C VAL A 137 -1.27 -9.19 -1.73
N ILE A 138 -2.55 -9.49 -1.55
CA ILE A 138 -3.42 -8.74 -0.66
C ILE A 138 -3.44 -9.44 0.69
N VAL A 139 -3.01 -8.72 1.74
CA VAL A 139 -2.97 -9.22 3.12
C VAL A 139 -4.06 -8.52 3.92
N GLY A 140 -5.27 -9.00 3.79
CA GLY A 140 -6.47 -8.46 4.43
C GLY A 140 -7.43 -9.55 4.90
N LYS A 141 -8.39 -9.17 5.73
CA LYS A 141 -9.51 -10.05 6.11
C LYS A 141 -10.85 -9.39 5.75
N GLY A 142 -11.87 -10.21 5.55
CA GLY A 142 -13.23 -9.72 5.26
C GLY A 142 -13.28 -8.81 4.04
N LEU A 143 -14.01 -7.70 4.16
CA LEU A 143 -14.22 -6.76 3.07
C LEU A 143 -12.92 -6.11 2.58
N SER A 144 -11.93 -5.86 3.44
CA SER A 144 -10.67 -5.27 3.01
C SER A 144 -9.88 -6.18 2.07
N GLY A 145 -9.98 -7.50 2.24
CA GLY A 145 -9.37 -8.47 1.32
C GLY A 145 -10.11 -8.59 -0.02
N LEU A 146 -11.42 -8.38 -0.03
CA LEU A 146 -12.27 -8.52 -1.22
C LEU A 146 -12.46 -7.22 -2.01
N ALA A 147 -12.22 -6.07 -1.39
CA ALA A 147 -12.47 -4.75 -1.97
C ALA A 147 -11.85 -4.54 -3.36
N PRO A 148 -10.60 -4.94 -3.65
CA PRO A 148 -10.01 -4.81 -4.98
C PRO A 148 -10.76 -5.62 -6.04
N THR A 149 -11.17 -6.84 -5.71
CA THR A 149 -11.94 -7.70 -6.60
C THR A 149 -13.33 -7.11 -6.88
N ILE A 150 -14.02 -6.65 -5.83
CA ILE A 150 -15.33 -6.01 -5.97
C ILE A 150 -15.22 -4.76 -6.86
N LYS A 151 -14.21 -3.91 -6.63
CA LYS A 151 -14.00 -2.73 -7.47
C LYS A 151 -13.74 -3.08 -8.93
N ARG A 152 -12.97 -4.13 -9.20
CA ARG A 152 -12.63 -4.54 -10.57
C ARG A 152 -13.86 -4.99 -11.36
N PHE A 153 -14.71 -5.82 -10.77
CA PHE A 153 -15.84 -6.42 -11.47
C PHE A 153 -17.15 -5.65 -11.31
N PHE A 154 -17.30 -4.90 -10.20
CA PHE A 154 -18.53 -4.15 -9.85
C PHE A 154 -18.20 -2.70 -9.45
N PRO A 155 -17.56 -1.88 -10.33
CA PRO A 155 -17.06 -0.56 -9.95
C PRO A 155 -18.17 0.39 -9.48
N ARG A 156 -19.36 0.36 -10.12
CA ARG A 156 -20.49 1.21 -9.73
C ARG A 156 -21.02 0.86 -8.32
N LEU A 157 -21.10 -0.43 -8.01
CA LEU A 157 -21.50 -0.89 -6.67
C LEU A 157 -20.45 -0.46 -5.64
N PHE A 158 -19.18 -0.70 -5.91
CA PHE A 158 -18.08 -0.30 -5.04
C PHE A 158 -18.11 1.19 -4.74
N ASN A 159 -18.24 2.04 -5.75
CA ASN A 159 -18.28 3.49 -5.58
C ASN A 159 -19.47 3.96 -4.74
N ARG A 160 -20.64 3.32 -4.87
CA ARG A 160 -21.81 3.60 -4.02
C ARG A 160 -21.58 3.21 -2.56
N LEU A 161 -20.93 2.08 -2.31
CA LEU A 161 -20.60 1.61 -0.95
C LEU A 161 -19.57 2.54 -0.29
N THR A 162 -18.47 2.84 -0.97
CA THR A 162 -17.41 3.72 -0.42
C THR A 162 -17.90 5.15 -0.20
N ALA A 163 -18.85 5.64 -1.01
CA ALA A 163 -19.48 6.93 -0.79
C ALA A 163 -20.29 7.01 0.51
N LYS A 164 -20.82 5.88 1.00
CA LYS A 164 -21.63 5.80 2.24
C LYS A 164 -20.77 5.44 3.46
N THR A 165 -19.62 4.78 3.26
CA THR A 165 -18.78 4.33 4.36
C THR A 165 -17.91 5.47 4.88
N ASN A 166 -17.95 5.67 6.19
CA ASN A 166 -17.07 6.62 6.87
C ASN A 166 -15.95 5.86 7.57
N TYR A 167 -14.68 6.19 7.25
CA TYR A 167 -13.49 5.55 7.82
C TYR A 167 -12.80 6.42 8.89
N ARG A 168 -13.52 7.45 9.38
CA ARG A 168 -13.10 8.27 10.53
C ARG A 168 -13.70 7.73 11.81
#